data_22aba062613e42ab8afa89b605ae2575
#
_entry.id   22aba062613e42ab8afa89b605ae2575
#
_cell.length_a   1.000
_cell.length_b   1.000
_cell.length_c   1.000
_cell.angle_alpha   90.00
_cell.angle_beta   90.00
_cell.angle_gamma   90.00
#
_symmetry.space_group_name_H-M   'P 1'
#
loop_
_entity.id
_entity.type
_entity.pdbx_description
1 polymer ?
#
loop_
_entity_poly.entity_id
_entity_poly.type
_entity_poly.pdbx_seq_one_letter_code
_entity_poly.pdbx_strand_id
1 'polypeptide(L)'
;MFLGTTAEKQSDGTFRASDVHVFSEHQRGTGEGHRPSSSVANSTMTNANVETVEDVAVRDVRGRIMTLKYKVGEVKVVVSPDIPVVHRVLGDRAMLKVGAEVSIQAVREADGSISAAQITVRASET
;
A
#
# COMPACT_ATOMS: atom_id res chain seq x y z
N MET A 1 0.57 -13.04 3.65
CA MET A 1 1.04 -11.65 3.47
C MET A 1 -0.14 -10.75 3.24
N PHE A 2 -0.19 -9.65 3.94
CA PHE A 2 -1.21 -8.62 3.79
C PHE A 2 -0.57 -7.35 3.25
N LEU A 3 -1.12 -6.78 2.17
CA LEU A 3 -0.54 -5.60 1.54
C LEU A 3 -1.60 -4.61 1.08
N GLY A 4 -1.15 -3.40 0.80
CA GLY A 4 -1.94 -2.36 0.18
C GLY A 4 -1.35 -1.97 -1.16
N THR A 5 -2.19 -1.66 -2.11
CA THR A 5 -1.76 -1.20 -3.42
C THR A 5 -2.68 -0.13 -3.97
N THR A 6 -2.10 0.88 -4.59
CA THR A 6 -2.82 1.83 -5.42
C THR A 6 -2.68 1.36 -6.86
N ALA A 7 -3.77 1.22 -7.57
CA ALA A 7 -3.76 0.63 -8.90
C ALA A 7 -4.80 1.27 -9.81
N GLU A 8 -4.54 1.18 -11.12
CA GLU A 8 -5.41 1.68 -12.16
C GLU A 8 -6.01 0.51 -12.92
N LYS A 9 -7.33 0.56 -13.14
CA LYS A 9 -8.04 -0.50 -13.86
C LYS A 9 -7.64 -0.52 -15.34
N GLN A 10 -7.30 -1.69 -15.82
CA GLN A 10 -6.97 -1.92 -17.23
C GLN A 10 -8.17 -2.42 -18.03
N SER A 11 -8.07 -2.38 -19.35
CA SER A 11 -9.14 -2.78 -20.26
C SER A 11 -9.52 -4.27 -20.15
N ASP A 12 -8.59 -5.12 -19.70
CA ASP A 12 -8.83 -6.55 -19.52
C ASP A 12 -9.45 -6.91 -18.17
N GLY A 13 -9.76 -5.90 -17.33
CA GLY A 13 -10.34 -6.11 -16.01
C GLY A 13 -9.35 -6.31 -14.88
N THR A 14 -8.05 -6.42 -15.20
CA THR A 14 -7.01 -6.43 -14.17
C THR A 14 -6.68 -5.01 -13.73
N PHE A 15 -5.94 -4.89 -12.63
CA PHE A 15 -5.46 -3.61 -12.12
C PHE A 15 -3.95 -3.57 -12.24
N ARG A 16 -3.40 -2.42 -12.61
CA ARG A 16 -1.97 -2.20 -12.70
C ARG A 16 -1.52 -1.35 -11.52
N ALA A 17 -0.66 -1.90 -10.68
CA ALA A 17 -0.17 -1.20 -9.50
C ALA A 17 0.74 -0.04 -9.86
N SER A 18 0.56 1.08 -9.14
CA SER A 18 1.50 2.19 -9.15
C SER A 18 2.43 2.16 -7.94
N ASP A 19 2.01 1.51 -6.87
CA ASP A 19 2.85 1.21 -5.71
C ASP A 19 2.31 -0.02 -4.99
N VAL A 20 3.15 -0.60 -4.14
CA VAL A 20 2.77 -1.70 -3.25
C VAL A 20 3.42 -1.44 -1.89
N HIS A 21 2.64 -1.54 -0.82
CA HIS A 21 3.21 -1.53 0.53
C HIS A 21 2.75 -2.76 1.30
N VAL A 22 3.73 -3.49 1.83
CA VAL A 22 3.51 -4.68 2.61
C VAL A 22 3.37 -4.30 4.07
N PHE A 23 2.26 -4.65 4.69
CA PHE A 23 2.03 -4.38 6.11
C PHE A 23 2.75 -5.42 6.97
N SER A 24 3.17 -5.00 8.16
CA SER A 24 3.64 -5.96 9.17
C SER A 24 2.46 -6.82 9.65
N GLU A 25 2.75 -8.00 10.16
CA GLU A 25 1.69 -8.95 10.54
C GLU A 25 0.74 -8.40 11.61
N HIS A 26 1.21 -7.58 12.53
CA HIS A 26 0.31 -6.99 13.54
C HIS A 26 -0.62 -5.93 12.97
N GLN A 27 -0.38 -5.45 11.74
CA GLN A 27 -1.26 -4.52 11.03
C GLN A 27 -2.19 -5.24 10.05
N ARG A 28 -2.16 -6.55 10.03
CA ARG A 28 -3.00 -7.37 9.16
C ARG A 28 -4.47 -7.01 9.35
N GLY A 29 -5.18 -6.79 8.26
CA GLY A 29 -6.58 -6.41 8.27
C GLY A 29 -6.84 -4.91 8.26
N THR A 30 -5.80 -4.08 8.40
CA THR A 30 -5.96 -2.63 8.41
C THR A 30 -6.56 -2.14 7.09
N GLY A 31 -7.74 -1.52 7.17
CA GLY A 31 -8.42 -0.96 6.02
C GLY A 31 -8.75 -1.98 4.93
N GLU A 32 -8.92 -3.25 5.29
CA GLU A 32 -9.18 -4.32 4.32
C GLU A 32 -10.34 -3.97 3.39
N GLY A 33 -10.13 -4.11 2.09
CA GLY A 33 -11.15 -3.83 1.09
C GLY A 33 -10.58 -3.27 -0.20
N HIS A 34 -11.49 -2.93 -1.11
CA HIS A 34 -11.17 -2.38 -2.42
C HIS A 34 -12.08 -1.16 -2.64
N ARG A 35 -11.51 0.00 -2.88
CA ARG A 35 -12.25 1.26 -2.98
C ARG A 35 -11.54 2.27 -3.89
N PRO A 36 -12.26 3.29 -4.38
CA PRO A 36 -11.59 4.37 -5.11
C PRO A 36 -10.54 5.06 -4.24
N SER A 37 -9.42 5.41 -4.85
CA SER A 37 -8.37 6.15 -4.15
C SER A 37 -8.81 7.58 -3.88
N SER A 38 -8.56 8.08 -2.67
CA SER A 38 -8.82 9.47 -2.31
C SER A 38 -7.68 10.41 -2.73
N SER A 39 -6.52 9.87 -3.03
CA SER A 39 -5.32 10.67 -3.33
C SER A 39 -4.90 10.65 -4.79
N VAL A 40 -5.30 9.64 -5.56
CA VAL A 40 -4.93 9.50 -6.98
C VAL A 40 -6.19 9.31 -7.82
N ALA A 41 -6.41 10.21 -8.76
CA ALA A 41 -7.57 10.15 -9.66
C ALA A 41 -7.54 8.89 -10.52
N ASN A 42 -8.71 8.34 -10.80
CA ASN A 42 -8.90 7.15 -11.65
C ASN A 42 -8.18 5.90 -11.15
N SER A 43 -7.85 5.87 -9.87
CA SER A 43 -7.18 4.74 -9.25
C SER A 43 -7.99 4.17 -8.11
N THR A 44 -7.68 2.94 -7.73
CA THR A 44 -8.28 2.28 -6.58
C THR A 44 -7.22 2.00 -5.52
N MET A 45 -7.67 1.87 -4.29
CA MET A 45 -6.87 1.44 -3.15
C MET A 45 -7.38 0.09 -2.69
N THR A 46 -6.51 -0.90 -2.64
CA THR A 46 -6.87 -2.25 -2.20
C THR A 46 -5.94 -2.68 -1.09
N ASN A 47 -6.51 -3.04 0.06
CA ASN A 47 -5.78 -3.65 1.17
C ASN A 47 -6.34 -5.07 1.32
N ALA A 48 -5.50 -6.06 1.14
CA ALA A 48 -5.95 -7.43 1.04
C ALA A 48 -4.84 -8.45 1.33
N ASN A 49 -5.25 -9.70 1.49
CA ASN A 49 -4.32 -10.82 1.59
C ASN A 49 -3.86 -11.25 0.20
N VAL A 50 -2.59 -11.61 0.09
CA VAL A 50 -2.05 -12.19 -1.13
C VAL A 50 -2.40 -13.68 -1.15
N GLU A 51 -3.16 -14.09 -2.14
CA GLU A 51 -3.54 -15.49 -2.32
C GLU A 51 -2.56 -16.20 -3.24
N THR A 52 -2.24 -15.61 -4.38
CA THR A 52 -1.28 -16.18 -5.33
C THR A 52 -0.41 -15.08 -5.93
N VAL A 53 0.79 -15.49 -6.36
CA VAL A 53 1.72 -14.63 -7.12
C VAL A 53 2.24 -15.46 -8.28
N GLU A 54 2.09 -14.97 -9.49
CA GLU A 54 2.56 -15.65 -10.70
C GLU A 54 3.44 -14.71 -11.51
N ASP A 55 4.50 -15.26 -12.10
CA ASP A 55 5.35 -14.50 -13.01
C ASP A 55 4.65 -14.38 -14.36
N VAL A 56 4.64 -13.17 -14.91
CA VAL A 56 4.02 -12.87 -16.20
C VAL A 56 4.88 -11.87 -16.98
N ALA A 57 4.65 -11.79 -18.28
CA ALA A 57 5.23 -10.73 -19.09
C ALA A 57 4.33 -9.50 -19.03
N VAL A 58 4.90 -8.35 -18.67
CA VAL A 58 4.21 -7.07 -18.67
C VAL A 58 4.94 -6.17 -19.66
N ARG A 59 4.31 -5.92 -20.82
CA ARG A 59 4.92 -5.14 -21.90
C ARG A 59 6.31 -5.66 -22.26
N ASP A 60 6.42 -6.98 -22.47
CA ASP A 60 7.67 -7.69 -22.79
C ASP A 60 8.73 -7.64 -21.68
N VAL A 61 8.37 -7.23 -20.49
CA VAL A 61 9.24 -7.20 -19.32
C VAL A 61 8.66 -8.16 -18.26
N ARG A 62 9.53 -8.83 -17.55
CA ARG A 62 9.11 -9.73 -16.46
C ARG A 62 8.42 -8.92 -15.37
N GLY A 63 7.24 -9.36 -14.99
CA GLY A 63 6.47 -8.78 -13.90
C GLY A 63 5.75 -9.88 -13.15
N ARG A 64 4.84 -9.49 -12.27
CA ARG A 64 4.05 -10.42 -11.47
C ARG A 64 2.59 -10.05 -11.52
N ILE A 65 1.73 -11.07 -11.50
CA ILE A 65 0.31 -10.87 -11.26
C ILE A 65 -0.02 -11.47 -9.91
N MET A 66 -0.65 -10.67 -9.06
CA MET A 66 -1.06 -11.09 -7.73
C MET A 66 -2.57 -11.19 -7.68
N THR A 67 -3.08 -12.27 -7.08
CA THR A 67 -4.48 -12.36 -6.71
C THR A 67 -4.60 -11.93 -5.26
N LEU A 68 -5.33 -10.84 -5.04
CA LEU A 68 -5.54 -10.24 -3.73
C LEU A 68 -6.97 -10.53 -3.29
N LYS A 69 -7.11 -11.11 -2.11
CA LYS A 69 -8.39 -11.51 -1.56
C LYS A 69 -8.73 -10.70 -0.31
N TYR A 70 -9.92 -10.13 -0.30
CA TYR A 70 -10.48 -9.41 0.83
C TYR A 70 -11.87 -9.99 1.16
N LYS A 71 -12.52 -9.50 2.21
CA LYS A 71 -13.74 -10.12 2.77
C LYS A 71 -14.86 -10.35 1.76
N VAL A 72 -15.07 -9.46 0.81
CA VAL A 72 -16.20 -9.50 -0.11
C VAL A 72 -15.80 -9.74 -1.56
N GLY A 73 -14.54 -10.09 -1.84
CA GLY A 73 -14.14 -10.33 -3.22
C GLY A 73 -12.64 -10.54 -3.39
N GLU A 74 -12.22 -10.51 -4.64
CA GLU A 74 -10.82 -10.59 -5.01
C GLU A 74 -10.55 -9.75 -6.24
N VAL A 75 -9.30 -9.31 -6.39
CA VAL A 75 -8.84 -8.58 -7.56
C VAL A 75 -7.49 -9.12 -8.01
N LYS A 76 -7.22 -9.02 -9.32
CA LYS A 76 -5.91 -9.35 -9.88
C LYS A 76 -5.16 -8.08 -10.15
N VAL A 77 -3.95 -7.98 -9.62
CA VAL A 77 -3.11 -6.80 -9.72
C VAL A 77 -1.80 -7.15 -10.39
N VAL A 78 -1.48 -6.43 -11.45
CA VAL A 78 -0.24 -6.59 -12.20
C VAL A 78 0.81 -5.64 -11.63
N VAL A 79 1.96 -6.18 -11.27
CA VAL A 79 3.07 -5.42 -10.70
C VAL A 79 4.26 -5.49 -11.65
N SER A 80 4.60 -4.36 -12.26
CA SER A 80 5.78 -4.23 -13.11
C SER A 80 7.06 -4.23 -12.24
N PRO A 81 8.21 -4.64 -12.79
CA PRO A 81 9.44 -4.76 -11.97
C PRO A 81 9.94 -3.45 -11.39
N ASP A 82 9.59 -2.32 -11.99
CA ASP A 82 10.04 -0.99 -11.58
C ASP A 82 9.12 -0.32 -10.55
N ILE A 83 8.05 -0.98 -10.14
CA ILE A 83 7.10 -0.43 -9.18
C ILE A 83 7.71 -0.45 -7.77
N PRO A 84 7.64 0.66 -7.02
CA PRO A 84 8.13 0.68 -5.65
C PRO A 84 7.38 -0.30 -4.75
N VAL A 85 8.12 -1.10 -4.01
CA VAL A 85 7.57 -1.99 -2.98
C VAL A 85 8.15 -1.55 -1.64
N VAL A 86 7.29 -1.09 -0.76
CA VAL A 86 7.66 -0.58 0.56
C VAL A 86 7.18 -1.56 1.62
N HIS A 87 8.05 -1.93 2.53
CA HIS A 87 7.70 -2.80 3.64
C HIS A 87 7.47 -1.96 4.89
N ARG A 88 6.27 -2.03 5.46
CA ARG A 88 5.94 -1.33 6.70
C ARG A 88 6.24 -2.23 7.88
N VAL A 89 7.05 -1.72 8.81
CA VAL A 89 7.40 -2.42 10.04
C VAL A 89 7.06 -1.54 11.23
N LEU A 90 6.86 -2.16 12.39
CA LEU A 90 6.66 -1.42 13.61
C LEU A 90 7.96 -0.71 14.00
N GLY A 91 7.87 0.60 14.16
CA GLY A 91 8.99 1.42 14.61
C GLY A 91 8.85 1.81 16.07
N ASP A 92 9.74 2.69 16.53
CA ASP A 92 9.66 3.27 17.86
C ASP A 92 9.98 4.77 17.81
N ARG A 93 9.84 5.44 18.94
CA ARG A 93 10.07 6.89 19.05
C ARG A 93 11.51 7.32 18.75
N ALA A 94 12.46 6.43 18.92
CA ALA A 94 13.87 6.74 18.63
C ALA A 94 14.12 7.02 17.16
N MET A 95 13.22 6.58 16.27
CA MET A 95 13.28 6.87 14.84
C MET A 95 12.89 8.32 14.53
N LEU A 96 12.22 9.01 15.44
CA LEU A 96 11.81 10.41 15.30
C LEU A 96 12.96 11.32 15.73
N LYS A 97 13.82 11.69 14.81
CA LYS A 97 14.94 12.58 15.05
C LYS A 97 14.96 13.71 14.02
N VAL A 98 15.67 14.76 14.35
CA VAL A 98 15.84 15.90 13.46
C VAL A 98 16.45 15.43 12.14
N GLY A 99 15.81 15.81 11.03
CA GLY A 99 16.21 15.39 9.70
C GLY A 99 15.50 14.15 9.17
N ALA A 100 14.72 13.46 10.01
CA ALA A 100 13.95 12.30 9.53
C ALA A 100 12.82 12.75 8.59
N GLU A 101 12.63 11.98 7.53
CA GLU A 101 11.50 12.19 6.62
C GLU A 101 10.29 11.42 7.14
N VAL A 102 9.20 12.12 7.40
CA VAL A 102 8.01 11.53 8.01
C VAL A 102 6.74 11.88 7.24
N SER A 103 5.78 10.96 7.30
CA SER A 103 4.40 11.19 6.90
C SER A 103 3.53 11.08 8.14
N ILE A 104 2.65 12.05 8.34
CA ILE A 104 1.81 12.11 9.53
C ILE A 104 0.35 12.08 9.15
N GLN A 105 -0.38 11.14 9.75
CA GLN A 105 -1.83 11.13 9.70
C GLN A 105 -2.33 11.80 10.97
N ALA A 106 -2.98 12.94 10.83
CA ALA A 106 -3.34 13.79 11.94
C ALA A 106 -4.86 13.97 12.06
N VAL A 107 -5.32 14.19 13.29
CA VAL A 107 -6.71 14.45 13.61
C VAL A 107 -6.79 15.81 14.28
N ARG A 108 -7.76 16.65 13.84
CA ARG A 108 -8.01 17.91 14.48
C ARG A 108 -8.88 17.70 15.72
N GLU A 109 -8.39 18.14 16.86
CA GLU A 109 -9.12 18.07 18.12
C GLU A 109 -10.12 19.21 18.29
N ALA A 110 -11.06 19.05 19.23
CA ALA A 110 -12.12 20.03 19.48
C ALA A 110 -11.58 21.40 19.93
N ASP A 111 -10.42 21.46 20.56
CA ASP A 111 -9.77 22.68 21.02
C ASP A 111 -8.96 23.39 19.93
N GLY A 112 -8.96 22.87 18.69
CA GLY A 112 -8.20 23.39 17.56
C GLY A 112 -6.79 22.85 17.43
N SER A 113 -6.31 22.05 18.39
CA SER A 113 -5.00 21.40 18.27
C SER A 113 -5.05 20.23 17.29
N ILE A 114 -3.90 19.76 16.88
CA ILE A 114 -3.75 18.63 15.96
C ILE A 114 -2.98 17.53 16.66
N SER A 115 -3.56 16.32 16.68
CA SER A 115 -2.92 15.13 17.24
C SER A 115 -2.51 14.18 16.12
N ALA A 116 -1.33 13.58 16.24
CA ALA A 116 -0.90 12.56 15.30
C ALA A 116 -1.52 11.21 15.69
N ALA A 117 -2.30 10.63 14.79
CA ALA A 117 -2.83 9.28 14.95
C ALA A 117 -1.80 8.22 14.54
N GLN A 118 -0.97 8.55 13.55
CA GLN A 118 0.05 7.66 13.02
C GLN A 118 1.18 8.48 12.41
N ILE A 119 2.40 8.07 12.69
CA ILE A 119 3.60 8.67 12.09
C ILE A 119 4.37 7.57 11.37
N THR A 120 4.62 7.78 10.08
CA THR A 120 5.44 6.86 9.29
C THR A 120 6.79 7.52 9.04
N VAL A 121 7.84 6.84 9.43
CA VAL A 121 9.22 7.31 9.22
C VAL A 121 9.80 6.54 8.05
N ARG A 122 10.36 7.25 7.08
CA ARG A 122 11.04 6.62 5.97
C ARG A 122 12.41 6.15 6.42
N ALA A 123 12.63 4.84 6.37
CA ALA A 123 13.93 4.27 6.69
C ALA A 123 14.91 4.57 5.54
N SER A 124 16.12 5.02 5.90
CA SER A 124 17.16 5.19 4.89
C SER A 124 17.74 3.81 4.54
N GLU A 125 17.91 3.58 3.26
CA GLU A 125 18.62 2.39 2.77
C GLU A 125 20.13 2.61 2.96
N THR A 126 20.69 1.87 3.87
CA THR A 126 22.15 1.87 4.07
C THR A 126 22.72 0.49 3.86
#